data_f59fc6685a682d61c3a237411561fed5
#
_entry.id   f59fc6685a682d61c3a237411561fed5
#
_cell.length_a   1.000
_cell.length_b   1.000
_cell.length_c   1.000
_cell.angle_alpha   90.00
_cell.angle_beta   90.00
_cell.angle_gamma   90.00
#
_symmetry.space_group_name_H-M   'P 1'
#
loop_
_entity.id
_entity.type
_entity.pdbx_description
1 polymer ?
#
loop_
_entity_poly.entity_id
_entity_poly.type
_entity_poly.pdbx_seq_one_letter_code
_entity_poly.pdbx_strand_id
1 'polypeptide(L)'
;MNVVESFGLGVSYRGTWALRDCTLAVPEGHIVGLVGSNGAGKTTLLHCAVGLTAPTTGEITVLGGIGAGSPDSLERVAFVAQETPLYRHITARAMLTVAANMNQHFDRNLAEARLVALDIPLDRRIGRLSGGQQAQLALALALARRPDLLVLDEPLARLDPLARHEVMAVVMSAVAEEGLSVIFSSHVVSELERVADYLILMSHGRVQMAGQVDDLLSKHVVLSGPTDDAESVAELFAIVQSQHAGRQTQFVARIDAPVEFPKDWVAENISLDELVLAYLREPSATAMTGPLAVSANRAGR
;
A
#
# COMPACT_ATOMS: atom_id res chain seq x y z
N MET A 1 -11.28 0.09 -14.13
CA MET A 1 -11.86 -0.92 -13.21
C MET A 1 -11.13 -0.79 -11.87
N ASN A 2 -11.74 -1.17 -10.75
CA ASN A 2 -11.02 -1.13 -9.46
C ASN A 2 -10.44 -2.51 -9.14
N VAL A 3 -9.18 -2.52 -8.69
CA VAL A 3 -8.49 -3.75 -8.32
C VAL A 3 -8.83 -4.20 -6.91
N VAL A 4 -9.13 -3.26 -6.02
CA VAL A 4 -9.68 -3.51 -4.67
C VAL A 4 -10.77 -2.49 -4.39
N GLU A 5 -11.90 -2.94 -3.87
CA GLU A 5 -12.98 -2.10 -3.36
C GLU A 5 -13.41 -2.60 -1.99
N SER A 6 -13.60 -1.69 -1.05
CA SER A 6 -14.20 -2.00 0.24
C SER A 6 -15.26 -0.96 0.59
N PHE A 7 -16.31 -1.43 1.28
CA PHE A 7 -17.39 -0.58 1.75
C PHE A 7 -17.72 -0.89 3.20
N GLY A 8 -17.55 0.10 4.08
CA GLY A 8 -17.80 -0.04 5.52
C GLY A 8 -17.04 -1.21 6.17
N LEU A 9 -15.86 -1.58 5.60
CA LEU A 9 -15.09 -2.74 6.03
C LEU A 9 -14.63 -2.57 7.47
N GLY A 10 -14.99 -3.54 8.32
CA GLY A 10 -14.55 -3.61 9.69
C GLY A 10 -14.13 -5.01 10.09
N VAL A 11 -13.07 -5.10 10.90
CA VAL A 11 -12.56 -6.36 11.47
C VAL A 11 -12.34 -6.19 12.96
N SER A 12 -12.94 -7.05 13.76
CA SER A 12 -12.77 -7.06 15.21
C SER A 12 -12.20 -8.38 15.69
N TYR A 13 -11.17 -8.31 16.53
CA TYR A 13 -10.58 -9.46 17.22
C TYR A 13 -10.87 -9.35 18.72
N ARG A 14 -11.67 -10.28 19.27
CA ARG A 14 -12.01 -10.33 20.71
C ARG A 14 -12.51 -8.98 21.25
N GLY A 15 -13.34 -8.29 20.47
CA GLY A 15 -13.93 -6.99 20.85
C GLY A 15 -13.07 -5.77 20.56
N THR A 16 -11.82 -5.94 20.09
CA THR A 16 -10.97 -4.84 19.68
C THR A 16 -11.00 -4.69 18.15
N TRP A 17 -11.31 -3.50 17.67
CA TRP A 17 -11.34 -3.22 16.24
C TRP A 17 -9.94 -3.02 15.68
N ALA A 18 -9.56 -3.86 14.72
CA ALA A 18 -8.36 -3.71 13.91
C ALA A 18 -8.63 -2.87 12.66
N LEU A 19 -9.83 -2.99 12.08
CA LEU A 19 -10.34 -2.11 11.02
C LEU A 19 -11.72 -1.61 11.43
N ARG A 20 -12.03 -0.36 11.07
CA ARG A 20 -13.31 0.26 11.38
C ARG A 20 -13.74 1.16 10.23
N ASP A 21 -14.85 0.81 9.58
CA ASP A 21 -15.49 1.63 8.56
C ASP A 21 -14.52 2.06 7.44
N CYS A 22 -13.73 1.09 6.94
CA CYS A 22 -12.81 1.35 5.85
C CYS A 22 -13.54 1.25 4.51
N THR A 23 -13.70 2.41 3.86
CA THR A 23 -14.28 2.51 2.52
C THR A 23 -13.22 3.07 1.59
N LEU A 24 -12.85 2.32 0.55
CA LEU A 24 -11.85 2.72 -0.43
C LEU A 24 -12.11 2.05 -1.78
N ALA A 25 -11.58 2.67 -2.83
CA ALA A 25 -11.55 2.13 -4.19
C ALA A 25 -10.15 2.35 -4.75
N VAL A 26 -9.48 1.28 -5.13
CA VAL A 26 -8.14 1.29 -5.72
C VAL A 26 -8.25 0.98 -7.20
N PRO A 27 -7.86 1.89 -8.10
CA PRO A 27 -7.88 1.63 -9.52
C PRO A 27 -6.85 0.57 -9.91
N GLU A 28 -7.10 -0.13 -11.04
CA GLU A 28 -6.16 -1.09 -11.62
C GLU A 28 -4.95 -0.41 -12.28
N GLY A 29 -3.86 -1.15 -12.45
CA GLY A 29 -2.67 -0.70 -13.17
C GLY A 29 -1.76 0.22 -12.37
N HIS A 30 -1.99 0.36 -11.04
CA HIS A 30 -1.22 1.21 -10.16
C HIS A 30 -0.28 0.42 -9.23
N ILE A 31 0.80 1.09 -8.84
CA ILE A 31 1.65 0.68 -7.71
C ILE A 31 1.17 1.45 -6.48
N VAL A 32 0.45 0.74 -5.63
CA VAL A 32 -0.21 1.32 -4.45
C VAL A 32 0.66 1.16 -3.23
N GLY A 33 1.05 2.27 -2.62
CA GLY A 33 1.70 2.31 -1.32
C GLY A 33 0.67 2.33 -0.19
N LEU A 34 0.67 1.31 0.66
CA LEU A 34 -0.16 1.25 1.86
C LEU A 34 0.67 1.63 3.09
N VAL A 35 0.47 2.84 3.60
CA VAL A 35 1.25 3.44 4.69
C VAL A 35 0.45 3.53 5.98
N GLY A 36 1.15 3.53 7.09
CA GLY A 36 0.59 3.75 8.42
C GLY A 36 1.52 3.23 9.51
N SER A 37 1.34 3.71 10.72
CA SER A 37 2.08 3.23 11.89
C SER A 37 1.86 1.74 12.15
N ASN A 38 2.70 1.15 12.99
CA ASN A 38 2.49 -0.22 13.46
C ASN A 38 1.15 -0.30 14.20
N GLY A 39 0.35 -1.32 13.86
CA GLY A 39 -1.00 -1.46 14.40
C GLY A 39 -2.07 -0.60 13.72
N ALA A 40 -1.76 0.15 12.66
CA ALA A 40 -2.75 0.93 11.90
C ALA A 40 -3.80 0.09 11.16
N GLY A 41 -3.61 -1.22 11.03
CA GLY A 41 -4.53 -2.13 10.35
C GLY A 41 -4.10 -2.57 8.96
N LYS A 42 -2.91 -2.19 8.48
CA LYS A 42 -2.40 -2.51 7.13
C LYS A 42 -2.50 -3.99 6.79
N THR A 43 -1.81 -4.85 7.57
CA THR A 43 -1.84 -6.31 7.39
C THR A 43 -3.26 -6.87 7.42
N THR A 44 -4.13 -6.36 8.30
CA THR A 44 -5.52 -6.81 8.37
C THR A 44 -6.29 -6.45 7.11
N LEU A 45 -6.10 -5.25 6.55
CA LEU A 45 -6.70 -4.85 5.28
C LEU A 45 -6.22 -5.75 4.14
N LEU A 46 -4.90 -5.99 4.04
CA LEU A 46 -4.33 -6.89 3.04
C LEU A 46 -4.86 -8.33 3.20
N HIS A 47 -4.95 -8.85 4.42
CA HIS A 47 -5.52 -10.18 4.68
C HIS A 47 -6.99 -10.28 4.26
N CYS A 48 -7.79 -9.21 4.44
CA CYS A 48 -9.15 -9.18 3.91
C CYS A 48 -9.15 -9.20 2.38
N ALA A 49 -8.30 -8.41 1.72
CA ALA A 49 -8.22 -8.34 0.27
C ALA A 49 -7.82 -9.67 -0.39
N VAL A 50 -6.99 -10.48 0.29
CA VAL A 50 -6.58 -11.80 -0.20
C VAL A 50 -7.43 -12.96 0.35
N GLY A 51 -8.48 -12.67 1.13
CA GLY A 51 -9.41 -13.66 1.65
C GLY A 51 -8.90 -14.49 2.84
N LEU A 52 -7.79 -14.09 3.47
CA LEU A 52 -7.26 -14.74 4.69
C LEU A 52 -8.03 -14.37 5.96
N THR A 53 -8.72 -13.24 5.95
CA THR A 53 -9.53 -12.76 7.08
C THR A 53 -10.90 -12.33 6.58
N ALA A 54 -11.95 -12.92 7.14
CA ALA A 54 -13.32 -12.53 6.83
C ALA A 54 -13.66 -11.21 7.56
N PRO A 55 -14.33 -10.25 6.90
CA PRO A 55 -14.85 -9.06 7.54
C PRO A 55 -15.84 -9.37 8.69
N THR A 56 -15.80 -8.54 9.75
CA THR A 56 -16.84 -8.55 10.80
C THR A 56 -18.04 -7.72 10.35
N THR A 57 -17.80 -6.62 9.64
CA THR A 57 -18.81 -5.73 9.04
C THR A 57 -18.34 -5.28 7.65
N GLY A 58 -19.32 -4.86 6.83
CA GLY A 58 -19.02 -4.38 5.49
C GLY A 58 -18.57 -5.50 4.55
N GLU A 59 -17.98 -5.11 3.43
CA GLU A 59 -17.54 -6.03 2.38
C GLU A 59 -16.24 -5.56 1.73
N ILE A 60 -15.54 -6.49 1.08
CA ILE A 60 -14.38 -6.24 0.24
C ILE A 60 -14.43 -7.12 -0.99
N THR A 61 -14.17 -6.54 -2.14
CA THR A 61 -14.05 -7.22 -3.42
C THR A 61 -12.76 -6.87 -4.10
N VAL A 62 -12.32 -7.73 -5.02
CA VAL A 62 -11.10 -7.54 -5.82
C VAL A 62 -11.42 -7.68 -7.31
N LEU A 63 -10.55 -7.17 -8.17
CA LEU A 63 -10.57 -7.36 -9.61
C LEU A 63 -11.95 -7.09 -10.26
N GLY A 64 -12.55 -5.92 -9.87
CA GLY A 64 -13.83 -5.48 -10.45
C GLY A 64 -15.06 -6.19 -9.88
N GLY A 65 -15.05 -6.59 -8.60
CA GLY A 65 -16.21 -7.12 -7.89
C GLY A 65 -16.17 -8.62 -7.58
N ILE A 66 -15.03 -9.28 -7.80
CA ILE A 66 -14.82 -10.66 -7.37
C ILE A 66 -14.69 -10.70 -5.86
N GLY A 67 -15.45 -11.57 -5.19
CA GLY A 67 -15.36 -11.71 -3.73
C GLY A 67 -13.95 -12.16 -3.29
N ALA A 68 -13.36 -11.46 -2.34
CA ALA A 68 -12.05 -11.80 -1.80
C ALA A 68 -12.07 -13.21 -1.18
N GLY A 69 -11.08 -14.04 -1.51
CA GLY A 69 -10.98 -15.44 -1.05
C GLY A 69 -11.83 -16.44 -1.85
N SER A 70 -12.58 -16.00 -2.87
CA SER A 70 -13.26 -16.90 -3.79
C SER A 70 -12.25 -17.67 -4.66
N PRO A 71 -12.60 -18.84 -5.25
CA PRO A 71 -11.72 -19.56 -6.15
C PRO A 71 -11.14 -18.68 -7.26
N ASP A 72 -11.97 -17.86 -7.90
CA ASP A 72 -11.57 -16.94 -8.98
C ASP A 72 -10.54 -15.89 -8.50
N SER A 73 -10.72 -15.37 -7.28
CA SER A 73 -9.74 -14.43 -6.71
C SER A 73 -8.43 -15.11 -6.34
N LEU A 74 -8.50 -16.36 -5.81
CA LEU A 74 -7.31 -17.10 -5.43
C LEU A 74 -6.41 -17.47 -6.63
N GLU A 75 -6.97 -17.61 -7.82
CA GLU A 75 -6.18 -17.85 -9.04
C GLU A 75 -5.45 -16.58 -9.53
N ARG A 76 -6.07 -15.41 -9.35
CA ARG A 76 -5.65 -14.15 -9.95
C ARG A 76 -4.97 -13.18 -8.98
N VAL A 77 -5.03 -13.46 -7.69
CA VAL A 77 -4.37 -12.67 -6.63
C VAL A 77 -3.20 -13.44 -6.05
N ALA A 78 -2.02 -12.83 -6.02
CA ALA A 78 -0.86 -13.40 -5.33
C ALA A 78 -0.55 -12.58 -4.07
N PHE A 79 -0.14 -13.26 -3.00
CA PHE A 79 0.20 -12.65 -1.72
C PHE A 79 1.60 -13.09 -1.25
N VAL A 80 2.41 -12.13 -0.85
CA VAL A 80 3.68 -12.36 -0.15
C VAL A 80 3.57 -11.75 1.24
N ALA A 81 3.56 -12.61 2.25
CA ALA A 81 3.49 -12.21 3.63
C ALA A 81 4.85 -11.72 4.16
N GLN A 82 4.84 -10.87 5.17
CA GLN A 82 6.03 -10.29 5.82
C GLN A 82 7.05 -11.35 6.28
N GLU A 83 6.58 -12.49 6.81
CA GLU A 83 7.46 -13.55 7.31
C GLU A 83 7.92 -14.54 6.23
N THR A 84 7.45 -14.37 4.97
CA THR A 84 7.78 -15.30 3.86
C THR A 84 7.74 -16.77 4.29
N PRO A 85 6.53 -17.36 4.54
CA PRO A 85 6.38 -18.70 5.10
C PRO A 85 6.71 -19.79 4.09
N LEU A 86 8.00 -19.94 3.77
CA LEU A 86 8.52 -20.95 2.85
C LEU A 86 8.90 -22.25 3.59
N TYR A 87 8.75 -23.39 2.92
CA TYR A 87 9.17 -24.69 3.46
C TYR A 87 10.70 -24.80 3.53
N ARG A 88 11.28 -24.49 4.68
CA ARG A 88 12.72 -24.31 4.90
C ARG A 88 13.56 -25.60 4.68
N HIS A 89 12.93 -26.77 4.73
CA HIS A 89 13.61 -28.08 4.65
C HIS A 89 13.78 -28.61 3.22
N ILE A 90 13.04 -28.06 2.25
CA ILE A 90 13.16 -28.43 0.83
C ILE A 90 14.06 -27.45 0.07
N THR A 91 14.48 -27.82 -1.14
CA THR A 91 15.25 -26.95 -2.03
C THR A 91 14.36 -25.94 -2.75
N ALA A 92 14.95 -24.87 -3.30
CA ALA A 92 14.21 -23.94 -4.13
C ALA A 92 13.57 -24.65 -5.34
N ARG A 93 14.30 -25.57 -6.00
CA ARG A 93 13.78 -26.41 -7.10
C ARG A 93 12.56 -27.24 -6.68
N ALA A 94 12.61 -27.87 -5.51
CA ALA A 94 11.48 -28.63 -5.00
C ALA A 94 10.28 -27.71 -4.70
N MET A 95 10.51 -26.49 -4.20
CA MET A 95 9.46 -25.51 -3.97
C MET A 95 8.79 -25.06 -5.27
N LEU A 96 9.54 -24.86 -6.36
CA LEU A 96 8.98 -24.58 -7.68
C LEU A 96 8.08 -25.73 -8.16
N THR A 97 8.49 -26.98 -7.91
CA THR A 97 7.66 -28.16 -8.25
C THR A 97 6.36 -28.19 -7.45
N VAL A 98 6.42 -27.89 -6.14
CA VAL A 98 5.22 -27.81 -5.30
C VAL A 98 4.29 -26.70 -5.81
N ALA A 99 4.83 -25.52 -6.08
CA ALA A 99 4.05 -24.39 -6.58
C ALA A 99 3.38 -24.69 -7.93
N ALA A 100 4.09 -25.33 -8.86
CA ALA A 100 3.55 -25.74 -10.15
C ALA A 100 2.42 -26.77 -10.03
N ASN A 101 2.51 -27.70 -9.07
CA ASN A 101 1.46 -28.69 -8.84
C ASN A 101 0.21 -28.09 -8.15
N MET A 102 0.34 -26.96 -7.46
CA MET A 102 -0.76 -26.30 -6.74
C MET A 102 -1.45 -25.22 -7.57
N ASN A 103 -0.85 -24.76 -8.65
CA ASN A 103 -1.37 -23.64 -9.45
C ASN A 103 -1.35 -24.00 -10.94
N GLN A 104 -2.52 -24.01 -11.58
CA GLN A 104 -2.69 -24.43 -12.98
C GLN A 104 -1.92 -23.56 -13.98
N HIS A 105 -1.80 -22.25 -13.69
CA HIS A 105 -1.17 -21.28 -14.58
C HIS A 105 0.28 -20.93 -14.18
N PHE A 106 0.92 -21.76 -13.35
CA PHE A 106 2.27 -21.49 -12.87
C PHE A 106 3.32 -21.58 -13.97
N ASP A 107 3.98 -20.45 -14.27
CA ASP A 107 5.07 -20.37 -15.23
C ASP A 107 6.41 -20.71 -14.55
N ARG A 108 6.74 -21.99 -14.57
CA ARG A 108 7.98 -22.49 -13.97
C ARG A 108 9.23 -21.88 -14.61
N ASN A 109 9.22 -21.67 -15.93
CA ASN A 109 10.38 -21.14 -16.64
C ASN A 109 10.65 -19.69 -16.23
N LEU A 110 9.61 -18.88 -16.05
CA LEU A 110 9.73 -17.53 -15.53
C LEU A 110 10.35 -17.52 -14.12
N ALA A 111 9.86 -18.38 -13.21
CA ALA A 111 10.40 -18.46 -11.85
C ALA A 111 11.88 -18.91 -11.85
N GLU A 112 12.23 -19.95 -12.61
CA GLU A 112 13.61 -20.44 -12.70
C GLU A 112 14.54 -19.38 -13.31
N ALA A 113 14.14 -18.73 -14.40
CA ALA A 113 14.93 -17.65 -15.04
C ALA A 113 15.20 -16.50 -14.08
N ARG A 114 14.20 -16.05 -13.30
CA ARG A 114 14.37 -15.00 -12.29
C ARG A 114 15.35 -15.41 -11.19
N LEU A 115 15.24 -16.64 -10.67
CA LEU A 115 16.13 -17.12 -9.62
C LEU A 115 17.57 -17.25 -10.11
N VAL A 116 17.77 -17.71 -11.35
CA VAL A 116 19.10 -17.81 -11.98
C VAL A 116 19.69 -16.42 -12.19
N ALA A 117 18.92 -15.45 -12.68
CA ALA A 117 19.37 -14.07 -12.86
C ALA A 117 19.83 -13.38 -11.55
N LEU A 118 19.33 -13.84 -10.41
CA LEU A 118 19.67 -13.36 -9.07
C LEU A 118 20.72 -14.24 -8.36
N ASP A 119 21.37 -15.16 -9.08
CA ASP A 119 22.34 -16.10 -8.54
C ASP A 119 21.82 -16.91 -7.33
N ILE A 120 20.50 -17.21 -7.31
CA ILE A 120 19.89 -18.01 -6.25
C ILE A 120 20.03 -19.51 -6.58
N PRO A 121 20.80 -20.28 -5.80
CA PRO A 121 21.07 -21.67 -6.11
C PRO A 121 19.83 -22.54 -5.91
N LEU A 122 19.30 -23.11 -6.99
CA LEU A 122 18.06 -23.90 -7.01
C LEU A 122 18.14 -25.18 -6.15
N ASP A 123 19.32 -25.77 -6.01
CA ASP A 123 19.52 -27.03 -5.28
C ASP A 123 19.87 -26.83 -3.80
N ARG A 124 19.96 -25.57 -3.36
CA ARG A 124 20.16 -25.24 -1.94
C ARG A 124 18.82 -25.30 -1.19
N ARG A 125 18.85 -25.81 0.05
CA ARG A 125 17.68 -25.80 0.92
C ARG A 125 17.31 -24.34 1.27
N ILE A 126 16.01 -24.03 1.23
CA ILE A 126 15.47 -22.67 1.47
C ILE A 126 15.93 -22.12 2.82
N GLY A 127 15.98 -22.95 3.87
CA GLY A 127 16.46 -22.50 5.18
C GLY A 127 17.96 -22.11 5.24
N ARG A 128 18.73 -22.36 4.17
CA ARG A 128 20.14 -21.96 4.02
C ARG A 128 20.34 -20.77 3.07
N LEU A 129 19.27 -20.25 2.50
CA LEU A 129 19.26 -19.02 1.74
C LEU A 129 19.30 -17.81 2.70
N SER A 130 19.91 -16.70 2.27
CA SER A 130 19.80 -15.45 3.01
C SER A 130 18.36 -14.96 3.08
N GLY A 131 18.05 -14.01 3.98
CA GLY A 131 16.72 -13.41 4.06
C GLY A 131 16.30 -12.77 2.73
N GLY A 132 17.21 -12.05 2.07
CA GLY A 132 16.99 -11.48 0.74
C GLY A 132 16.70 -12.54 -0.32
N GLN A 133 17.48 -13.63 -0.35
CA GLN A 133 17.24 -14.73 -1.29
C GLN A 133 15.89 -15.44 -1.03
N GLN A 134 15.46 -15.56 0.23
CA GLN A 134 14.14 -16.10 0.56
C GLN A 134 13.02 -15.18 0.09
N ALA A 135 13.15 -13.87 0.27
CA ALA A 135 12.20 -12.87 -0.23
C ALA A 135 12.10 -12.88 -1.75
N GLN A 136 13.24 -12.95 -2.45
CA GLN A 136 13.30 -13.07 -3.91
C GLN A 136 12.66 -14.36 -4.41
N LEU A 137 12.88 -15.50 -3.72
CA LEU A 137 12.21 -16.74 -4.03
C LEU A 137 10.70 -16.63 -3.87
N ALA A 138 10.22 -16.03 -2.76
CA ALA A 138 8.79 -15.84 -2.53
C ALA A 138 8.16 -14.95 -3.61
N LEU A 139 8.84 -13.87 -4.00
CA LEU A 139 8.39 -12.99 -5.08
C LEU A 139 8.38 -13.70 -6.43
N ALA A 140 9.41 -14.48 -6.77
CA ALA A 140 9.46 -15.28 -8.00
C ALA A 140 8.31 -16.29 -8.07
N LEU A 141 7.98 -16.95 -6.94
CA LEU A 141 6.84 -17.87 -6.84
C LEU A 141 5.51 -17.15 -7.04
N ALA A 142 5.35 -15.95 -6.47
CA ALA A 142 4.14 -15.15 -6.59
C ALA A 142 3.92 -14.66 -8.04
N LEU A 143 4.96 -14.12 -8.67
CA LEU A 143 4.89 -13.60 -10.05
C LEU A 143 4.74 -14.72 -11.09
N ALA A 144 5.32 -15.91 -10.85
CA ALA A 144 5.16 -17.05 -11.75
C ALA A 144 3.72 -17.58 -11.83
N ARG A 145 2.83 -17.17 -10.94
CA ARG A 145 1.39 -17.42 -11.02
C ARG A 145 0.67 -16.53 -12.04
N ARG A 146 1.35 -15.55 -12.61
CA ARG A 146 0.77 -14.56 -13.54
C ARG A 146 -0.46 -13.86 -12.94
N PRO A 147 -0.36 -13.26 -11.73
CA PRO A 147 -1.50 -12.64 -11.08
C PRO A 147 -1.88 -11.32 -11.75
N ASP A 148 -3.14 -10.91 -11.62
CA ASP A 148 -3.60 -9.56 -11.98
C ASP A 148 -3.39 -8.56 -10.82
N LEU A 149 -3.35 -9.08 -9.58
CA LEU A 149 -3.06 -8.32 -8.37
C LEU A 149 -1.98 -9.01 -7.52
N LEU A 150 -0.91 -8.30 -7.26
CA LEU A 150 0.14 -8.71 -6.32
C LEU A 150 0.04 -7.90 -5.02
N VAL A 151 -0.12 -8.60 -3.91
CA VAL A 151 -0.19 -8.01 -2.58
C VAL A 151 1.06 -8.38 -1.79
N LEU A 152 1.78 -7.36 -1.30
CA LEU A 152 3.03 -7.51 -0.58
C LEU A 152 2.92 -6.87 0.82
N ASP A 153 3.06 -7.67 1.87
CA ASP A 153 3.01 -7.16 3.24
C ASP A 153 4.42 -6.94 3.78
N GLU A 154 4.82 -5.67 3.89
CA GLU A 154 6.15 -5.21 4.33
C GLU A 154 7.32 -5.96 3.65
N PRO A 155 7.35 -6.08 2.32
CA PRO A 155 8.28 -6.95 1.61
C PRO A 155 9.76 -6.56 1.79
N LEU A 156 10.03 -5.32 2.20
CA LEU A 156 11.38 -4.75 2.31
C LEU A 156 11.92 -4.69 3.75
N ALA A 157 11.09 -4.97 4.76
CA ALA A 157 11.39 -4.70 6.16
C ALA A 157 12.66 -5.41 6.70
N ARG A 158 13.00 -6.57 6.13
CA ARG A 158 14.14 -7.40 6.60
C ARG A 158 15.29 -7.50 5.61
N LEU A 159 15.29 -6.64 4.59
CA LEU A 159 16.26 -6.65 3.52
C LEU A 159 17.33 -5.57 3.73
N ASP A 160 18.55 -5.88 3.35
CA ASP A 160 19.59 -4.86 3.20
C ASP A 160 19.28 -3.93 2.01
N PRO A 161 19.95 -2.77 1.90
CA PRO A 161 19.65 -1.79 0.86
C PRO A 161 19.76 -2.32 -0.58
N LEU A 162 20.70 -3.23 -0.86
CA LEU A 162 20.85 -3.80 -2.18
C LEU A 162 19.68 -4.74 -2.52
N ALA A 163 19.35 -5.66 -1.61
CA ALA A 163 18.22 -6.57 -1.77
C ALA A 163 16.87 -5.84 -1.91
N ARG A 164 16.68 -4.71 -1.20
CA ARG A 164 15.50 -3.84 -1.38
C ARG A 164 15.41 -3.31 -2.80
N HIS A 165 16.53 -2.80 -3.32
CA HIS A 165 16.57 -2.26 -4.68
C HIS A 165 16.26 -3.35 -5.72
N GLU A 166 16.82 -4.54 -5.56
CA GLU A 166 16.58 -5.68 -6.46
C GLU A 166 15.11 -6.12 -6.44
N VAL A 167 14.49 -6.26 -5.24
CA VAL A 167 13.06 -6.60 -5.11
C VAL A 167 12.19 -5.57 -5.81
N MET A 168 12.46 -4.27 -5.59
CA MET A 168 11.69 -3.22 -6.23
C MET A 168 11.86 -3.19 -7.75
N ALA A 169 13.08 -3.40 -8.25
CA ALA A 169 13.34 -3.48 -9.69
C ALA A 169 12.52 -4.61 -10.35
N VAL A 170 12.44 -5.78 -9.69
CA VAL A 170 11.63 -6.92 -10.17
C VAL A 170 10.14 -6.57 -10.19
N VAL A 171 9.63 -5.91 -9.15
CA VAL A 171 8.23 -5.49 -9.07
C VAL A 171 7.92 -4.46 -10.17
N MET A 172 8.78 -3.45 -10.35
CA MET A 172 8.61 -2.42 -11.37
C MET A 172 8.62 -2.99 -12.79
N SER A 173 9.54 -3.94 -13.08
CA SER A 173 9.58 -4.63 -14.38
C SER A 173 8.28 -5.41 -14.64
N ALA A 174 7.76 -6.14 -13.65
CA ALA A 174 6.51 -6.89 -13.79
C ALA A 174 5.30 -5.96 -14.04
N VAL A 175 5.24 -4.82 -13.37
CA VAL A 175 4.18 -3.80 -13.61
C VAL A 175 4.27 -3.25 -15.03
N ALA A 176 5.47 -2.87 -15.48
CA ALA A 176 5.66 -2.26 -16.79
C ALA A 176 5.39 -3.25 -17.95
N GLU A 177 5.76 -4.52 -17.80
CA GLU A 177 5.66 -5.54 -18.85
C GLU A 177 4.30 -6.23 -18.90
N GLU A 178 3.67 -6.44 -17.75
CA GLU A 178 2.48 -7.29 -17.60
C GLU A 178 1.20 -6.50 -17.24
N GLY A 179 1.31 -5.18 -16.97
CA GLY A 179 0.18 -4.36 -16.51
C GLY A 179 -0.34 -4.76 -15.13
N LEU A 180 0.52 -5.39 -14.33
CA LEU A 180 0.21 -5.90 -13.00
C LEU A 180 -0.16 -4.77 -12.04
N SER A 181 -1.26 -4.93 -11.29
CA SER A 181 -1.56 -4.05 -10.16
C SER A 181 -0.81 -4.54 -8.92
N VAL A 182 -0.21 -3.63 -8.16
CA VAL A 182 0.56 -3.99 -6.96
C VAL A 182 0.09 -3.18 -5.77
N ILE A 183 -0.14 -3.83 -4.64
CA ILE A 183 -0.31 -3.15 -3.35
C ILE A 183 0.80 -3.63 -2.43
N PHE A 184 1.60 -2.71 -1.92
CA PHE A 184 2.59 -3.07 -0.93
C PHE A 184 2.53 -2.16 0.30
N SER A 185 2.57 -2.79 1.47
CA SER A 185 2.62 -2.07 2.73
C SER A 185 4.04 -1.70 3.10
N SER A 186 4.22 -0.50 3.64
CA SER A 186 5.45 -0.07 4.28
C SER A 186 5.14 0.85 5.46
N HIS A 187 6.06 0.90 6.43
CA HIS A 187 6.09 1.92 7.47
C HIS A 187 7.17 2.98 7.18
N VAL A 188 7.89 2.86 6.06
CA VAL A 188 8.94 3.77 5.60
C VAL A 188 8.48 4.47 4.33
N VAL A 189 8.16 5.76 4.41
CA VAL A 189 7.60 6.54 3.29
C VAL A 189 8.58 6.67 2.12
N SER A 190 9.87 6.84 2.41
CA SER A 190 10.89 6.97 1.37
C SER A 190 11.07 5.73 0.48
N GLU A 191 10.59 4.56 0.91
CA GLU A 191 10.54 3.36 0.06
C GLU A 191 9.44 3.48 -1.00
N LEU A 192 8.36 4.19 -0.68
CA LEU A 192 7.18 4.36 -1.53
C LEU A 192 7.34 5.51 -2.52
N GLU A 193 7.95 6.59 -2.08
CA GLU A 193 8.08 7.85 -2.84
C GLU A 193 8.67 7.67 -4.24
N ARG A 194 9.49 6.63 -4.43
CA ARG A 194 10.16 6.35 -5.71
C ARG A 194 9.34 5.49 -6.67
N VAL A 195 8.32 4.81 -6.19
CA VAL A 195 7.67 3.73 -6.96
C VAL A 195 6.16 3.76 -6.92
N ALA A 196 5.55 4.28 -5.84
CA ALA A 196 4.11 4.32 -5.70
C ALA A 196 3.54 5.53 -6.45
N ASP A 197 2.56 5.29 -7.30
CA ASP A 197 1.76 6.31 -7.97
C ASP A 197 0.39 6.52 -7.32
N TYR A 198 -0.01 5.61 -6.43
CA TYR A 198 -1.21 5.70 -5.62
C TYR A 198 -0.89 5.45 -4.14
N LEU A 199 -1.47 6.22 -3.24
CA LEU A 199 -1.25 6.11 -1.80
C LEU A 199 -2.54 5.76 -1.08
N ILE A 200 -2.42 4.87 -0.07
CA ILE A 200 -3.42 4.64 0.97
C ILE A 200 -2.74 4.87 2.31
N LEU A 201 -3.21 5.86 3.07
CA LEU A 201 -2.75 6.12 4.42
C LEU A 201 -3.77 5.61 5.43
N MET A 202 -3.30 4.77 6.34
CA MET A 202 -4.10 4.23 7.44
C MET A 202 -3.66 4.76 8.80
N SER A 203 -4.63 5.07 9.63
CA SER A 203 -4.42 5.44 11.03
C SER A 203 -5.54 4.87 11.89
N HIS A 204 -5.18 4.25 13.04
CA HIS A 204 -6.13 3.72 14.03
C HIS A 204 -7.25 2.82 13.44
N GLY A 205 -6.89 1.98 12.47
CA GLY A 205 -7.82 1.05 11.80
C GLY A 205 -8.78 1.72 10.81
N ARG A 206 -8.50 2.94 10.37
CA ARG A 206 -9.29 3.69 9.38
C ARG A 206 -8.43 4.12 8.21
N VAL A 207 -9.05 4.26 7.04
CA VAL A 207 -8.44 4.93 5.90
C VAL A 207 -8.53 6.43 6.14
N GLN A 208 -7.38 7.09 6.24
CA GLN A 208 -7.27 8.53 6.45
C GLN A 208 -7.17 9.27 5.11
N MET A 209 -6.43 8.70 4.16
CA MET A 209 -6.22 9.28 2.85
C MET A 209 -6.06 8.18 1.83
N ALA A 210 -6.63 8.36 0.62
CA ALA A 210 -6.40 7.51 -0.53
C ALA A 210 -6.49 8.35 -1.81
N GLY A 211 -5.56 8.16 -2.74
CA GLY A 211 -5.55 8.89 -4.00
C GLY A 211 -4.25 8.72 -4.77
N GLN A 212 -4.23 9.26 -6.00
CA GLN A 212 -3.00 9.37 -6.78
C GLN A 212 -2.03 10.32 -6.06
N VAL A 213 -0.75 9.97 -6.01
CA VAL A 213 0.27 10.72 -5.27
C VAL A 213 0.35 12.17 -5.77
N ASP A 214 0.39 12.38 -7.07
CA ASP A 214 0.47 13.73 -7.65
C ASP A 214 -0.76 14.59 -7.31
N ASP A 215 -1.96 13.99 -7.31
CA ASP A 215 -3.19 14.68 -6.92
C ASP A 215 -3.18 15.05 -5.44
N LEU A 216 -2.69 14.16 -4.59
CA LEU A 216 -2.57 14.42 -3.15
C LEU A 216 -1.57 15.54 -2.88
N LEU A 217 -0.40 15.51 -3.52
CA LEU A 217 0.63 16.54 -3.36
C LEU A 217 0.16 17.89 -3.89
N SER A 218 -0.51 17.93 -5.05
CA SER A 218 -1.02 19.17 -5.64
C SER A 218 -2.09 19.88 -4.79
N LYS A 219 -2.79 19.15 -3.93
CA LYS A 219 -3.82 19.65 -3.03
C LYS A 219 -3.29 20.06 -1.66
N HIS A 220 -2.00 20.01 -1.43
CA HIS A 220 -1.40 20.36 -0.14
C HIS A 220 -0.21 21.28 -0.34
N VAL A 221 -0.02 22.16 0.62
CA VAL A 221 1.11 23.10 0.68
C VAL A 221 1.66 23.19 2.10
N VAL A 222 2.93 23.53 2.19
CA VAL A 222 3.56 23.99 3.43
C VAL A 222 3.54 25.51 3.43
N LEU A 223 2.87 26.11 4.40
CA LEU A 223 2.81 27.56 4.61
C LEU A 223 3.68 27.96 5.79
N SER A 224 4.62 28.86 5.59
CA SER A 224 5.51 29.34 6.65
C SER A 224 5.40 30.87 6.78
N GLY A 225 5.16 31.37 7.98
CA GLY A 225 4.99 32.80 8.22
C GLY A 225 5.08 33.22 9.69
N PRO A 226 4.80 34.49 10.01
CA PRO A 226 4.85 35.02 11.36
C PRO A 226 3.80 34.38 12.28
N THR A 227 4.18 34.11 13.53
CA THR A 227 3.25 33.54 14.53
C THR A 227 2.14 34.52 14.90
N ASP A 228 2.39 35.83 14.81
CA ASP A 228 1.44 36.87 15.20
C ASP A 228 0.17 36.85 14.31
N ASP A 229 0.29 36.40 13.05
CA ASP A 229 -0.81 36.33 12.08
C ASP A 229 -1.36 34.88 11.90
N ALA A 230 -0.83 33.92 12.64
CA ALA A 230 -1.11 32.51 12.43
C ALA A 230 -2.60 32.15 12.58
N GLU A 231 -3.30 32.68 13.55
CA GLU A 231 -4.74 32.43 13.75
C GLU A 231 -5.57 32.91 12.56
N SER A 232 -5.30 34.13 12.07
CA SER A 232 -6.01 34.69 10.91
C SER A 232 -5.78 33.88 9.64
N VAL A 233 -4.55 33.36 9.46
CA VAL A 233 -4.21 32.52 8.29
C VAL A 233 -4.83 31.13 8.43
N ALA A 234 -4.87 30.57 9.65
CA ALA A 234 -5.51 29.28 9.89
C ALA A 234 -7.01 29.28 9.57
N GLU A 235 -7.70 30.43 9.68
CA GLU A 235 -9.11 30.54 9.30
C GLU A 235 -9.35 30.50 7.78
N LEU A 236 -8.32 30.79 6.98
CA LEU A 236 -8.42 30.82 5.51
C LEU A 236 -8.23 29.46 4.85
N PHE A 237 -7.62 28.51 5.54
CA PHE A 237 -7.22 27.22 4.98
C PHE A 237 -7.70 26.05 5.83
N ALA A 238 -7.85 24.88 5.19
CA ALA A 238 -8.07 23.63 5.90
C ALA A 238 -6.72 23.12 6.45
N ILE A 239 -6.38 23.53 7.67
CA ILE A 239 -5.11 23.18 8.31
C ILE A 239 -5.14 21.69 8.69
N VAL A 240 -4.14 20.95 8.20
CA VAL A 240 -3.89 19.54 8.57
C VAL A 240 -3.02 19.47 9.81
N GLN A 241 -1.92 20.23 9.84
CA GLN A 241 -0.98 20.26 10.96
C GLN A 241 -0.46 21.68 11.18
N SER A 242 -0.24 22.04 12.45
CA SER A 242 0.38 23.30 12.86
C SER A 242 1.63 23.02 13.69
N GLN A 243 2.72 23.72 13.37
CA GLN A 243 3.96 23.70 14.16
C GLN A 243 4.41 25.13 14.44
N HIS A 244 4.75 25.41 15.70
CA HIS A 244 5.24 26.72 16.12
C HIS A 244 6.71 26.62 16.53
N ALA A 245 7.56 27.47 15.96
CA ALA A 245 8.99 27.56 16.26
C ALA A 245 9.38 29.01 16.55
N GLY A 246 9.26 29.42 17.82
CA GLY A 246 9.55 30.79 18.24
C GLY A 246 8.60 31.81 17.62
N ARG A 247 9.12 32.63 16.69
CA ARG A 247 8.34 33.68 16.00
C ARG A 247 7.79 33.25 14.64
N GLN A 248 8.01 31.99 14.27
CA GLN A 248 7.52 31.42 13.02
C GLN A 248 6.53 30.31 13.28
N THR A 249 5.51 30.24 12.43
CA THR A 249 4.53 29.16 12.38
C THR A 249 4.59 28.52 11.01
N GLN A 250 4.55 27.20 11.00
CA GLN A 250 4.45 26.39 9.80
C GLN A 250 3.13 25.61 9.83
N PHE A 251 2.39 25.69 8.75
CA PHE A 251 1.17 24.92 8.54
C PHE A 251 1.37 23.93 7.39
N VAL A 252 0.88 22.70 7.54
CA VAL A 252 0.50 21.88 6.40
C VAL A 252 -0.98 22.15 6.17
N ALA A 253 -1.30 22.72 5.01
CA ALA A 253 -2.65 23.12 4.66
C ALA A 253 -3.14 22.43 3.40
N ARG A 254 -4.43 22.07 3.39
CA ARG A 254 -5.10 21.58 2.18
C ARG A 254 -5.71 22.74 1.41
N ILE A 255 -5.51 22.73 0.10
CA ILE A 255 -6.05 23.71 -0.85
C ILE A 255 -6.94 22.97 -1.85
N ASP A 256 -8.24 23.26 -1.81
CA ASP A 256 -9.23 22.65 -2.73
C ASP A 256 -9.51 23.53 -3.97
N ALA A 257 -8.95 24.74 -4.00
CA ALA A 257 -9.08 25.70 -5.12
C ALA A 257 -7.85 26.63 -5.18
N PRO A 258 -7.56 27.27 -6.33
CA PRO A 258 -6.52 28.30 -6.40
C PRO A 258 -6.79 29.42 -5.39
N VAL A 259 -5.82 29.69 -4.52
CA VAL A 259 -5.91 30.67 -3.44
C VAL A 259 -4.72 31.62 -3.50
N GLU A 260 -4.95 32.91 -3.23
CA GLU A 260 -3.86 33.86 -2.98
C GLU A 260 -3.35 33.70 -1.55
N PHE A 261 -2.04 33.55 -1.41
CA PHE A 261 -1.41 33.42 -0.11
C PHE A 261 -1.15 34.79 0.52
N PRO A 262 -1.26 34.93 1.87
CA PRO A 262 -0.96 36.19 2.57
C PRO A 262 0.48 36.63 2.28
N LYS A 263 0.68 37.96 2.18
CA LYS A 263 1.91 38.60 1.67
C LYS A 263 3.19 38.19 2.44
N ASP A 264 3.05 37.97 3.75
CA ASP A 264 4.18 37.63 4.64
C ASP A 264 4.32 36.10 4.89
N TRP A 265 3.57 35.30 4.12
CA TRP A 265 3.61 33.85 4.17
C TRP A 265 4.19 33.27 2.88
N VAL A 266 5.08 32.30 3.04
CA VAL A 266 5.71 31.59 1.94
C VAL A 266 5.02 30.22 1.79
N ALA A 267 4.57 29.93 0.58
CA ALA A 267 4.00 28.65 0.22
C ALA A 267 5.05 27.80 -0.50
N GLU A 268 5.28 26.60 -0.02
CA GLU A 268 6.19 25.63 -0.61
C GLU A 268 5.46 24.31 -0.94
N ASN A 269 5.93 23.61 -1.97
CA ASN A 269 5.40 22.30 -2.29
C ASN A 269 5.74 21.33 -1.16
N ILE A 270 4.77 20.50 -0.80
CA ILE A 270 4.95 19.46 0.20
C ILE A 270 5.56 18.19 -0.43
N SER A 271 6.46 17.52 0.26
CA SER A 271 6.92 16.18 -0.09
C SER A 271 5.94 15.11 0.40
N LEU A 272 6.03 13.89 -0.15
CA LEU A 272 5.19 12.78 0.28
C LEU A 272 5.45 12.41 1.75
N ASP A 273 6.71 12.47 2.19
CA ASP A 273 7.09 12.20 3.58
C ASP A 273 6.45 13.20 4.54
N GLU A 274 6.54 14.49 4.24
CA GLU A 274 5.91 15.56 5.04
C GLU A 274 4.39 15.42 5.09
N LEU A 275 3.75 15.12 3.95
CA LEU A 275 2.31 14.92 3.86
C LEU A 275 1.85 13.77 4.75
N VAL A 276 2.49 12.61 4.61
CA VAL A 276 2.18 11.42 5.41
C VAL A 276 2.40 11.68 6.90
N LEU A 277 3.53 12.31 7.26
CA LEU A 277 3.83 12.64 8.66
C LEU A 277 2.81 13.62 9.25
N ALA A 278 2.35 14.60 8.49
CA ALA A 278 1.34 15.55 8.96
C ALA A 278 0.04 14.83 9.36
N TYR A 279 -0.47 13.96 8.48
CA TYR A 279 -1.70 13.22 8.77
C TYR A 279 -1.54 12.14 9.86
N LEU A 280 -0.36 11.53 9.99
CA LEU A 280 -0.10 10.58 11.08
C LEU A 280 -0.03 11.25 12.46
N ARG A 281 0.43 12.50 12.52
CA ARG A 281 0.48 13.30 13.76
C ARG A 281 -0.88 13.85 14.16
N GLU A 282 -1.75 14.10 13.19
CA GLU A 282 -3.09 14.65 13.37
C GLU A 282 -4.17 13.70 12.84
N PRO A 283 -4.43 12.58 13.55
CA PRO A 283 -5.41 11.59 13.11
C PRO A 283 -6.85 12.12 13.04
N SER A 284 -7.12 13.27 13.65
CA SER A 284 -8.39 13.99 13.60
C SER A 284 -8.57 14.86 12.37
N ALA A 285 -7.52 15.07 11.56
CA ALA A 285 -7.63 15.80 10.31
C ALA A 285 -8.68 15.16 9.39
N THR A 286 -9.40 16.01 8.64
CA THR A 286 -10.47 15.52 7.76
C THR A 286 -9.95 14.53 6.75
N ALA A 287 -10.49 13.31 6.78
CA ALA A 287 -10.07 12.23 5.90
C ALA A 287 -10.33 12.55 4.41
N MET A 288 -9.42 12.10 3.55
CA MET A 288 -9.50 12.18 2.10
C MET A 288 -9.52 10.75 1.52
N THR A 289 -10.68 10.13 1.47
CA THR A 289 -10.82 8.70 1.12
C THR A 289 -10.89 8.41 -0.38
N GLY A 290 -10.38 9.30 -1.24
CA GLY A 290 -10.36 9.13 -2.68
C GLY A 290 -11.75 9.20 -3.35
N PRO A 291 -11.83 9.03 -4.68
CA PRO A 291 -13.11 8.92 -5.35
C PRO A 291 -13.81 7.66 -4.86
N LEU A 292 -14.90 7.84 -4.11
CA LEU A 292 -15.81 6.75 -3.77
C LEU A 292 -16.32 6.18 -5.09
N ALA A 293 -16.08 4.90 -5.34
CA ALA A 293 -16.68 4.23 -6.47
C ALA A 293 -18.18 4.49 -6.42
N VAL A 294 -18.73 4.99 -7.53
CA VAL A 294 -20.15 5.22 -7.70
C VAL A 294 -20.86 3.86 -7.77
N SER A 295 -21.06 3.23 -6.63
CA SER A 295 -21.95 2.08 -6.49
C SER A 295 -23.19 2.41 -5.62
N ALA A 296 -23.73 3.63 -5.81
CA ALA A 296 -25.02 4.02 -5.26
C ALA A 296 -26.21 3.37 -6.00
N ASN A 297 -26.02 2.27 -6.75
CA ASN A 297 -27.11 1.68 -7.56
C ASN A 297 -27.34 0.18 -7.29
N ARG A 298 -27.05 -0.33 -6.10
CA ARG A 298 -27.44 -1.69 -5.68
C ARG A 298 -28.34 -1.78 -4.45
N ALA A 299 -28.91 -0.67 -4.01
CA ALA A 299 -30.01 -0.68 -3.04
C ALA A 299 -31.36 -0.80 -3.77
N GLY A 300 -31.63 -1.95 -4.38
CA GLY A 300 -32.90 -2.17 -5.07
C GLY A 300 -32.91 -3.44 -5.92
N ARG A 301 -32.74 -4.59 -5.26
CA ARG A 301 -33.31 -5.87 -5.73
C ARG A 301 -33.35 -6.87 -4.58
#